data_0a18ddac33d7607e959d6f99075ee575
#
_entry.id   0a18ddac33d7607e959d6f99075ee575
#
_cell.length_a   1.000
_cell.length_b   1.000
_cell.length_c   1.000
_cell.angle_alpha   90.00
_cell.angle_beta   90.00
_cell.angle_gamma   90.00
#
_symmetry.space_group_name_H-M   'P 1'
#
loop_
_entity.id
_entity.type
_entity.pdbx_description
1 polymer ?
#
loop_
_entity_poly.entity_id
_entity_poly.type
_entity_poly.pdbx_seq_one_letter_code
_entity_poly.pdbx_strand_id
1 'polypeptide(L)'
;MARTSLGDGAVSPELSAKIGAITNQLLTNLPEDIGGREQALIERALRYAAEAEQRLADQMDRIAQLESLSSTDGLTGLLNRRGFEGLLGRALARAQRYGEIGAIAYLDHDEFKSVNDTDGHAAGDEILKTVARTLTGAVRQTDVVGRLGGDEFAVVLVNTVWQDAAKRARTLGWRLNATGIVYRGHDIPLQVSIGVEPYGPDDDIADLISRADMAMYHAKRRRQSGLMHTAAE
;
A
#
# COMPACT_ATOMS: atom_id res chain seq x y z
N MET A 1 19.35 2.54 12.78
CA MET A 1 19.74 3.53 11.77
C MET A 1 19.90 2.82 10.44
N ALA A 2 18.92 2.91 9.57
CA ALA A 2 19.02 2.86 8.11
C ALA A 2 17.58 3.12 7.61
N ARG A 3 17.31 4.33 7.19
CA ARG A 3 16.10 4.68 6.44
C ARG A 3 16.19 3.99 5.08
N THR A 4 15.40 2.97 4.86
CA THR A 4 15.09 2.50 3.52
C THR A 4 13.84 3.24 3.08
N SER A 5 14.06 4.38 2.45
CA SER A 5 13.05 5.11 1.69
C SER A 5 12.67 4.22 0.51
N LEU A 6 11.50 3.62 0.55
CA LEU A 6 10.89 3.03 -0.63
C LEU A 6 10.26 4.16 -1.44
N GLY A 7 10.94 4.54 -2.47
CA GLY A 7 10.60 4.58 -3.86
C GLY A 7 9.61 5.66 -4.26
N ASP A 8 10.09 6.92 -4.35
CA ASP A 8 9.62 7.86 -5.37
C ASP A 8 9.80 7.17 -6.74
N GLY A 9 8.69 7.00 -7.48
CA GLY A 9 8.67 6.50 -8.86
C GLY A 9 9.21 7.50 -9.90
N ALA A 10 9.98 8.47 -9.48
CA ALA A 10 10.74 9.32 -10.38
C ALA A 10 11.87 8.48 -11.00
N VAL A 11 11.89 8.40 -12.31
CA VAL A 11 13.08 7.91 -13.05
C VAL A 11 14.26 8.69 -12.50
N SER A 12 15.15 8.00 -11.76
CA SER A 12 16.21 8.70 -11.06
C SER A 12 17.07 9.43 -12.09
N PRO A 13 17.58 10.63 -11.77
CA PRO A 13 18.53 11.34 -12.64
C PRO A 13 19.69 10.43 -13.10
N GLU A 14 20.03 9.42 -12.29
CA GLU A 14 20.99 8.38 -12.61
C GLU A 14 20.55 7.46 -13.77
N LEU A 15 19.27 7.15 -13.92
CA LEU A 15 18.77 6.30 -15.01
C LEU A 15 18.78 7.08 -16.33
N SER A 16 18.36 8.34 -16.30
CA SER A 16 18.44 9.24 -17.47
C SER A 16 19.89 9.48 -17.91
N ALA A 17 20.80 9.65 -16.96
CA ALA A 17 22.24 9.76 -17.23
C ALA A 17 22.82 8.43 -17.79
N LYS A 18 22.38 7.26 -17.29
CA LYS A 18 22.79 5.95 -17.80
C LYS A 18 22.29 5.72 -19.23
N ILE A 19 21.05 6.08 -19.54
CA ILE A 19 20.50 5.99 -20.91
C ILE A 19 21.26 6.90 -21.86
N GLY A 20 21.54 8.14 -21.47
CA GLY A 20 22.39 9.05 -22.24
C GLY A 20 23.80 8.51 -22.46
N ALA A 21 24.40 7.88 -21.46
CA ALA A 21 25.72 7.25 -21.57
C ALA A 21 25.70 6.03 -22.50
N ILE A 22 24.68 5.17 -22.42
CA ILE A 22 24.49 4.02 -23.31
C ILE A 22 24.26 4.48 -24.75
N THR A 23 23.45 5.53 -24.96
CA THR A 23 23.21 6.12 -26.27
C THR A 23 24.50 6.65 -26.89
N ASN A 24 25.30 7.41 -26.14
CA ASN A 24 26.63 7.86 -26.59
C ASN A 24 27.59 6.71 -26.85
N GLN A 25 27.60 5.69 -26.02
CA GLN A 25 28.44 4.51 -26.19
C GLN A 25 28.05 3.69 -27.44
N LEU A 26 26.75 3.58 -27.74
CA LEU A 26 26.25 2.96 -28.96
C LEU A 26 26.65 3.78 -30.21
N LEU A 27 26.53 5.10 -30.16
CA LEU A 27 26.92 6.00 -31.26
C LEU A 27 28.44 5.96 -31.51
N THR A 28 29.24 5.86 -30.45
CA THR A 28 30.70 5.82 -30.54
C THR A 28 31.24 4.47 -31.06
N ASN A 29 30.49 3.37 -30.86
CA ASN A 29 30.89 2.02 -31.26
C ASN A 29 30.25 1.57 -32.59
N LEU A 30 29.65 2.48 -33.36
CA LEU A 30 29.16 2.17 -34.70
C LEU A 30 30.36 1.84 -35.63
N PRO A 31 30.27 0.77 -36.42
CA PRO A 31 31.32 0.46 -37.40
C PRO A 31 31.56 1.62 -38.37
N GLU A 32 32.81 1.88 -38.73
CA GLU A 32 33.22 2.99 -39.61
C GLU A 32 32.64 2.91 -41.04
N ASP A 33 32.13 1.75 -41.44
CA ASP A 33 31.58 1.48 -42.77
C ASP A 33 30.05 1.58 -42.85
N ILE A 34 29.38 2.01 -41.79
CA ILE A 34 27.94 2.31 -41.80
C ILE A 34 27.70 3.53 -42.69
N GLY A 35 26.88 3.35 -43.72
CA GLY A 35 26.54 4.44 -44.65
C GLY A 35 25.82 5.58 -43.91
N GLY A 36 26.10 6.83 -44.30
CA GLY A 36 25.56 8.02 -43.59
C GLY A 36 24.04 8.05 -43.46
N ARG A 37 23.28 7.31 -44.27
CA ARG A 37 21.81 7.12 -44.13
C ARG A 37 21.44 6.24 -42.96
N GLU A 38 22.18 5.20 -42.72
CA GLU A 38 21.94 4.24 -41.61
C GLU A 38 22.27 4.87 -40.27
N GLN A 39 23.39 5.63 -40.24
CA GLN A 39 23.76 6.38 -39.04
C GLN A 39 22.69 7.42 -38.67
N ALA A 40 22.17 8.16 -39.66
CA ALA A 40 21.09 9.14 -39.44
C ALA A 40 19.78 8.50 -38.97
N LEU A 41 19.48 7.27 -39.42
CA LEU A 41 18.33 6.48 -38.93
C LEU A 41 18.49 6.06 -37.49
N ILE A 42 19.65 5.58 -37.12
CA ILE A 42 19.97 5.17 -35.74
C ILE A 42 19.90 6.37 -34.80
N GLU A 43 20.52 7.50 -35.14
CA GLU A 43 20.45 8.73 -34.34
C GLU A 43 19.00 9.22 -34.17
N ARG A 44 18.20 9.10 -35.23
CA ARG A 44 16.78 9.48 -35.18
C ARG A 44 15.99 8.53 -34.31
N ALA A 45 16.22 7.22 -34.39
CA ALA A 45 15.56 6.21 -33.56
C ALA A 45 15.91 6.40 -32.07
N LEU A 46 17.17 6.65 -31.74
CA LEU A 46 17.62 6.92 -30.37
C LEU A 46 17.01 8.21 -29.82
N ARG A 47 16.90 9.24 -30.63
CA ARG A 47 16.23 10.49 -30.25
C ARG A 47 14.75 10.29 -29.95
N TYR A 48 14.03 9.54 -30.79
CA TYR A 48 12.62 9.20 -30.55
C TYR A 48 12.44 8.35 -29.29
N ALA A 49 13.35 7.39 -29.02
CA ALA A 49 13.32 6.58 -27.81
C ALA A 49 13.50 7.46 -26.57
N ALA A 50 14.49 8.35 -26.56
CA ALA A 50 14.73 9.27 -25.44
C ALA A 50 13.54 10.24 -25.20
N GLU A 51 12.95 10.77 -26.29
CA GLU A 51 11.75 11.62 -26.17
C GLU A 51 10.54 10.85 -25.66
N ALA A 52 10.37 9.58 -26.06
CA ALA A 52 9.27 8.75 -25.57
C ALA A 52 9.43 8.40 -24.09
N GLU A 53 10.64 8.11 -23.64
CA GLU A 53 10.95 7.86 -22.23
C GLU A 53 10.71 9.11 -21.37
N GLN A 54 11.13 10.30 -21.85
CA GLN A 54 10.88 11.55 -21.15
C GLN A 54 9.37 11.81 -21.01
N ARG A 55 8.60 11.60 -22.08
CA ARG A 55 7.14 11.76 -22.04
C ARG A 55 6.47 10.79 -21.09
N LEU A 56 6.96 9.54 -21.01
CA LEU A 56 6.47 8.56 -20.04
C LEU A 56 6.77 9.00 -18.61
N ALA A 57 7.98 9.48 -18.33
CA ALA A 57 8.35 10.02 -17.03
C ALA A 57 7.46 11.21 -16.64
N ASP A 58 7.27 12.19 -17.53
CA ASP A 58 6.41 13.35 -17.28
C ASP A 58 4.94 12.95 -17.04
N GLN A 59 4.45 11.91 -17.74
CA GLN A 59 3.10 11.38 -17.53
C GLN A 59 2.98 10.66 -16.19
N MET A 60 3.98 9.88 -15.80
CA MET A 60 4.00 9.20 -14.49
C MET A 60 4.03 10.22 -13.34
N ASP A 61 4.83 11.27 -13.44
CA ASP A 61 4.85 12.36 -12.46
C ASP A 61 3.48 13.08 -12.39
N ARG A 62 2.84 13.30 -13.52
CA ARG A 62 1.52 13.92 -13.55
C ARG A 62 0.43 13.02 -12.97
N ILE A 63 0.50 11.71 -13.21
CA ILE A 63 -0.39 10.73 -12.56
C ILE A 63 -0.16 10.74 -11.04
N ALA A 64 1.10 10.65 -10.58
CA ALA A 64 1.44 10.72 -9.17
C ALA A 64 0.96 12.01 -8.50
N GLN A 65 1.06 13.16 -9.19
CA GLN A 65 0.50 14.42 -8.71
C GLN A 65 -1.03 14.38 -8.60
N LEU A 66 -1.73 13.85 -9.61
CA LEU A 66 -3.19 13.73 -9.60
C LEU A 66 -3.65 12.75 -8.52
N GLU A 67 -2.98 11.62 -8.36
CA GLU A 67 -3.23 10.66 -7.28
C GLU A 67 -2.97 11.28 -5.90
N SER A 68 -1.94 12.13 -5.77
CA SER A 68 -1.67 12.86 -4.53
C SER A 68 -2.76 13.88 -4.17
N LEU A 69 -3.55 14.34 -5.14
CA LEU A 69 -4.72 15.20 -4.91
C LEU A 69 -5.97 14.40 -4.54
N SER A 70 -6.02 13.12 -4.91
CA SER A 70 -7.10 12.22 -4.50
C SER A 70 -6.94 11.86 -3.01
N SER A 71 -8.04 11.72 -2.31
CA SER A 71 -8.08 11.20 -0.94
C SER A 71 -8.48 9.74 -0.88
N THR A 72 -8.70 9.08 -2.05
CA THR A 72 -9.22 7.72 -2.16
C THR A 72 -8.26 6.83 -2.94
N ASP A 73 -8.26 5.54 -2.60
CA ASP A 73 -7.56 4.47 -3.31
C ASP A 73 -8.38 4.02 -4.53
N GLY A 74 -7.76 4.04 -5.71
CA GLY A 74 -8.44 3.78 -6.98
C GLY A 74 -8.93 2.34 -7.15
N LEU A 75 -8.34 1.36 -6.45
CA LEU A 75 -8.73 -0.05 -6.55
C LEU A 75 -9.90 -0.38 -5.63
N THR A 76 -9.84 0.08 -4.38
CA THR A 76 -10.77 -0.31 -3.31
C THR A 76 -11.86 0.73 -3.06
N GLY A 77 -11.68 1.97 -3.48
CA GLY A 77 -12.57 3.09 -3.19
C GLY A 77 -12.50 3.60 -1.74
N LEU A 78 -11.67 2.99 -0.89
CA LEU A 78 -11.42 3.45 0.46
C LEU A 78 -10.57 4.73 0.46
N LEU A 79 -10.40 5.36 1.61
CA LEU A 79 -9.41 6.41 1.75
C LEU A 79 -8.01 5.84 1.47
N ASN A 80 -7.20 6.57 0.74
CA ASN A 80 -5.77 6.29 0.66
C ASN A 80 -5.06 6.79 1.93
N ARG A 81 -3.75 6.55 2.06
CA ARG A 81 -2.95 6.97 3.22
C ARG A 81 -3.20 8.43 3.58
N ARG A 82 -3.12 9.33 2.61
CA ARG A 82 -3.31 10.78 2.82
C ARG A 82 -4.71 11.13 3.32
N GLY A 83 -5.74 10.55 2.69
CA GLY A 83 -7.13 10.75 3.11
C GLY A 83 -7.40 10.23 4.51
N PHE A 84 -6.83 9.06 4.82
CA PHE A 84 -6.92 8.43 6.13
C PHE A 84 -6.23 9.26 7.22
N GLU A 85 -4.98 9.67 7.01
CA GLU A 85 -4.22 10.51 7.95
C GLU A 85 -4.90 11.86 8.19
N GLY A 86 -5.51 12.44 7.15
CA GLY A 86 -6.29 13.67 7.29
C GLY A 86 -7.51 13.52 8.20
N LEU A 87 -8.23 12.38 8.15
CA LEU A 87 -9.37 12.11 9.05
C LEU A 87 -8.92 11.65 10.44
N LEU A 88 -7.83 10.88 10.53
CA LEU A 88 -7.20 10.55 11.82
C LEU A 88 -6.76 11.82 12.55
N GLY A 89 -6.14 12.77 11.86
CA GLY A 89 -5.76 14.06 12.45
C GLY A 89 -6.94 14.85 12.99
N ARG A 90 -8.10 14.78 12.33
CA ARG A 90 -9.33 15.39 12.85
C ARG A 90 -9.83 14.67 14.11
N ALA A 91 -9.72 13.35 14.19
CA ALA A 91 -10.09 12.59 15.39
C ALA A 91 -9.17 12.93 16.56
N LEU A 92 -7.84 13.03 16.34
CA LEU A 92 -6.87 13.45 17.35
C LEU A 92 -7.09 14.91 17.81
N ALA A 93 -7.40 15.83 16.89
CA ALA A 93 -7.73 17.21 17.26
C ALA A 93 -8.99 17.28 18.14
N ARG A 94 -9.98 16.40 17.92
CA ARG A 94 -11.16 16.28 18.79
C ARG A 94 -10.81 15.66 20.14
N ALA A 95 -9.93 14.65 20.16
CA ALA A 95 -9.40 14.08 21.39
C ALA A 95 -8.72 15.16 22.23
N GLN A 96 -7.83 15.94 21.65
CA GLN A 96 -7.13 17.02 22.32
C GLN A 96 -8.09 18.11 22.85
N ARG A 97 -9.10 18.50 22.05
CA ARG A 97 -9.99 19.62 22.42
C ARG A 97 -11.11 19.22 23.37
N TYR A 98 -11.63 18.01 23.23
CA TYR A 98 -12.85 17.57 23.90
C TYR A 98 -12.66 16.34 24.79
N GLY A 99 -11.44 15.80 24.87
CA GLY A 99 -11.17 14.56 25.61
C GLY A 99 -11.81 13.32 24.97
N GLU A 100 -12.14 13.37 23.66
CA GLU A 100 -12.63 12.19 22.96
C GLU A 100 -11.56 11.11 22.91
N ILE A 101 -11.98 9.88 23.02
CA ILE A 101 -11.09 8.71 22.97
C ILE A 101 -11.52 7.76 21.85
N GLY A 102 -10.58 6.97 21.36
CA GLY A 102 -10.85 5.96 20.35
C GLY A 102 -9.69 5.00 20.21
N ALA A 103 -9.64 4.31 19.08
CA ALA A 103 -8.55 3.42 18.76
C ALA A 103 -8.30 3.38 17.24
N ILE A 104 -7.08 3.05 16.87
CA ILE A 104 -6.72 2.67 15.51
C ILE A 104 -6.52 1.15 15.47
N ALA A 105 -7.07 0.49 14.47
CA ALA A 105 -6.75 -0.87 14.11
C ALA A 105 -5.95 -0.86 12.81
N TYR A 106 -4.76 -1.45 12.81
CA TYR A 106 -3.91 -1.62 11.65
C TYR A 106 -3.93 -3.07 11.20
N LEU A 107 -4.07 -3.30 9.91
CA LEU A 107 -4.32 -4.62 9.34
C LEU A 107 -3.37 -4.87 8.16
N ASP A 108 -2.91 -6.10 8.04
CA ASP A 108 -2.06 -6.55 6.95
C ASP A 108 -2.51 -7.95 6.52
N HIS A 109 -2.55 -8.21 5.20
CA HIS A 109 -2.87 -9.54 4.70
C HIS A 109 -1.65 -10.47 4.84
N ASP A 110 -1.86 -11.60 5.50
CA ASP A 110 -0.80 -12.58 5.67
C ASP A 110 -0.52 -13.27 4.33
N GLU A 111 0.76 -13.32 3.91
CA GLU A 111 1.21 -14.00 2.70
C GLU A 111 0.60 -13.46 1.37
N PHE A 112 0.20 -12.19 1.30
CA PHE A 112 -0.38 -11.57 0.09
C PHE A 112 0.50 -11.77 -1.15
N LYS A 113 1.82 -11.68 -0.98
CA LYS A 113 2.77 -11.93 -2.07
C LYS A 113 2.64 -13.35 -2.62
N SER A 114 2.44 -14.36 -1.77
CA SER A 114 2.26 -15.75 -2.20
C SER A 114 1.01 -15.92 -3.08
N VAL A 115 -0.08 -15.23 -2.76
CA VAL A 115 -1.29 -15.22 -3.59
C VAL A 115 -1.00 -14.60 -4.96
N ASN A 116 -0.32 -13.44 -5.00
CA ASN A 116 0.04 -12.82 -6.26
C ASN A 116 0.97 -13.70 -7.12
N ASP A 117 1.93 -14.37 -6.49
CA ASP A 117 2.89 -15.23 -7.18
C ASP A 117 2.22 -16.51 -7.71
N THR A 118 1.19 -17.03 -7.03
CA THR A 118 0.47 -18.28 -7.38
C THR A 118 -0.70 -18.03 -8.33
N ASP A 119 -1.56 -17.06 -8.02
CA ASP A 119 -2.87 -16.84 -8.67
C ASP A 119 -2.89 -15.59 -9.56
N GLY A 120 -1.81 -14.80 -9.50
CA GLY A 120 -1.63 -13.58 -10.27
C GLY A 120 -2.25 -12.34 -9.61
N HIS A 121 -1.81 -11.16 -10.04
CA HIS A 121 -2.22 -9.87 -9.47
C HIS A 121 -3.75 -9.64 -9.51
N ALA A 122 -4.46 -10.20 -10.50
CA ALA A 122 -5.91 -10.07 -10.56
C ALA A 122 -6.64 -10.78 -9.41
N ALA A 123 -6.08 -11.88 -8.88
CA ALA A 123 -6.58 -12.53 -7.67
C ALA A 123 -6.30 -11.68 -6.43
N GLY A 124 -5.10 -11.10 -6.33
CA GLY A 124 -4.74 -10.16 -5.27
C GLY A 124 -5.67 -8.94 -5.25
N ASP A 125 -5.99 -8.36 -6.41
CA ASP A 125 -6.92 -7.24 -6.52
C ASP A 125 -8.33 -7.60 -5.99
N GLU A 126 -8.83 -8.80 -6.28
CA GLU A 126 -10.12 -9.25 -5.76
C GLU A 126 -10.10 -9.49 -4.24
N ILE A 127 -8.98 -9.97 -3.69
CA ILE A 127 -8.76 -10.04 -2.24
C ILE A 127 -8.85 -8.65 -1.63
N LEU A 128 -8.10 -7.68 -2.14
CA LEU A 128 -8.07 -6.31 -1.62
C LEU A 128 -9.45 -5.65 -1.66
N LYS A 129 -10.20 -5.83 -2.76
CA LYS A 129 -11.60 -5.37 -2.86
C LYS A 129 -12.51 -6.07 -1.85
N THR A 130 -12.28 -7.35 -1.58
CA THR A 130 -13.08 -8.12 -0.63
C THR A 130 -12.79 -7.68 0.81
N VAL A 131 -11.51 -7.43 1.16
CA VAL A 131 -11.14 -6.83 2.44
C VAL A 131 -11.84 -5.48 2.62
N ALA A 132 -11.78 -4.60 1.61
CA ALA A 132 -12.40 -3.28 1.64
C ALA A 132 -13.92 -3.36 1.89
N ARG A 133 -14.63 -4.21 1.15
CA ARG A 133 -16.08 -4.44 1.33
C ARG A 133 -16.41 -4.96 2.72
N THR A 134 -15.64 -5.92 3.21
CA THR A 134 -15.86 -6.52 4.54
C THR A 134 -15.64 -5.50 5.64
N LEU A 135 -14.58 -4.70 5.56
CA LEU A 135 -14.29 -3.63 6.52
C LEU A 135 -15.41 -2.59 6.52
N THR A 136 -15.77 -2.06 5.35
CA THR A 136 -16.83 -1.04 5.21
C THR A 136 -18.18 -1.53 5.74
N GLY A 137 -18.51 -2.80 5.50
CA GLY A 137 -19.77 -3.39 6.02
C GLY A 137 -19.77 -3.70 7.51
N ALA A 138 -18.61 -3.66 8.17
CA ALA A 138 -18.46 -4.04 9.57
C ALA A 138 -18.21 -2.87 10.53
N VAL A 139 -17.94 -1.66 10.00
CA VAL A 139 -17.69 -0.45 10.78
C VAL A 139 -18.92 0.46 10.81
N ARG A 140 -18.92 1.41 11.73
CA ARG A 140 -19.97 2.44 11.80
C ARG A 140 -19.71 3.54 10.78
N GLN A 141 -20.73 4.30 10.42
CA GLN A 141 -20.60 5.45 9.51
C GLN A 141 -19.64 6.54 10.03
N THR A 142 -19.45 6.61 11.34
CA THR A 142 -18.53 7.56 12.00
C THR A 142 -17.09 7.07 12.00
N ASP A 143 -16.87 5.78 11.82
CA ASP A 143 -15.53 5.20 11.78
C ASP A 143 -14.87 5.49 10.42
N VAL A 144 -13.55 5.47 10.37
CA VAL A 144 -12.77 5.77 9.16
C VAL A 144 -12.08 4.51 8.71
N VAL A 145 -12.15 4.20 7.42
CA VAL A 145 -11.45 3.05 6.83
C VAL A 145 -10.56 3.54 5.70
N GLY A 146 -9.32 3.06 5.67
CA GLY A 146 -8.36 3.38 4.62
C GLY A 146 -7.50 2.19 4.23
N ARG A 147 -6.98 2.26 3.00
CA ARG A 147 -5.89 1.42 2.49
C ARG A 147 -4.62 2.25 2.49
N LEU A 148 -3.62 1.85 3.27
CA LEU A 148 -2.42 2.65 3.53
C LEU A 148 -1.24 2.26 2.65
N GLY A 149 -1.27 1.08 2.06
CA GLY A 149 -0.21 0.54 1.23
C GLY A 149 -0.70 -0.69 0.49
N GLY A 150 0.17 -1.45 -0.14
CA GLY A 150 -0.14 -2.62 -0.95
C GLY A 150 -1.28 -3.49 -0.40
N ASP A 151 -1.05 -4.18 0.72
CA ASP A 151 -2.01 -5.03 1.44
C ASP A 151 -2.32 -4.55 2.86
N GLU A 152 -1.94 -3.31 3.17
CA GLU A 152 -2.13 -2.67 4.46
C GLU A 152 -3.42 -1.84 4.51
N PHE A 153 -4.22 -2.08 5.54
CA PHE A 153 -5.44 -1.33 5.81
C PHE A 153 -5.44 -0.77 7.23
N ALA A 154 -6.21 0.28 7.47
CA ALA A 154 -6.42 0.79 8.81
C ALA A 154 -7.86 1.23 9.03
N VAL A 155 -8.28 1.16 10.30
CA VAL A 155 -9.61 1.59 10.74
C VAL A 155 -9.46 2.49 11.97
N VAL A 156 -10.05 3.69 11.94
CA VAL A 156 -10.19 4.53 13.13
C VAL A 156 -11.56 4.27 13.74
N LEU A 157 -11.58 3.75 14.95
CA LEU A 157 -12.76 3.54 15.77
C LEU A 157 -12.94 4.75 16.66
N VAL A 158 -13.83 5.66 16.25
CA VAL A 158 -14.04 6.92 16.99
C VAL A 158 -15.00 6.76 18.15
N ASN A 159 -14.81 7.58 19.18
CA ASN A 159 -15.67 7.65 20.36
C ASN A 159 -15.97 6.25 20.95
N THR A 160 -14.93 5.54 21.29
CA THR A 160 -15.03 4.18 21.84
C THR A 160 -13.97 3.94 22.92
N VAL A 161 -14.35 3.29 24.00
CA VAL A 161 -13.43 2.88 25.06
C VAL A 161 -12.59 1.68 24.60
N TRP A 162 -11.42 1.51 25.19
CA TRP A 162 -10.45 0.48 24.82
C TRP A 162 -11.05 -0.95 24.74
N GLN A 163 -11.83 -1.33 25.75
CA GLN A 163 -12.43 -2.67 25.80
C GLN A 163 -13.35 -2.95 24.61
N ASP A 164 -14.16 -1.97 24.21
CA ASP A 164 -15.05 -2.08 23.05
C ASP A 164 -14.27 -2.03 21.74
N ALA A 165 -13.26 -1.17 21.64
CA ALA A 165 -12.37 -1.11 20.48
C ALA A 165 -11.68 -2.44 20.24
N ALA A 166 -11.08 -3.03 21.27
CA ALA A 166 -10.42 -4.33 21.20
C ALA A 166 -11.40 -5.46 20.82
N LYS A 167 -12.64 -5.43 21.32
CA LYS A 167 -13.70 -6.38 20.95
C LYS A 167 -14.09 -6.21 19.47
N ARG A 168 -14.29 -4.99 19.03
CA ARG A 168 -14.65 -4.66 17.62
C ARG A 168 -13.54 -5.11 16.67
N ALA A 169 -12.28 -4.82 16.99
CA ALA A 169 -11.16 -5.24 16.17
C ALA A 169 -11.03 -6.77 16.08
N ARG A 170 -11.23 -7.51 17.19
CA ARG A 170 -11.31 -8.98 17.14
C ARG A 170 -12.44 -9.46 16.24
N THR A 171 -13.60 -8.82 16.28
CA THR A 171 -14.74 -9.16 15.42
C THR A 171 -14.43 -8.89 13.95
N LEU A 172 -13.75 -7.77 13.62
CA LEU A 172 -13.26 -7.49 12.27
C LEU A 172 -12.32 -8.58 11.79
N GLY A 173 -11.31 -8.94 12.59
CA GLY A 173 -10.37 -10.01 12.27
C GLY A 173 -11.05 -11.35 12.04
N TRP A 174 -11.99 -11.71 12.90
CA TRP A 174 -12.76 -12.95 12.74
C TRP A 174 -13.57 -12.93 11.43
N ARG A 175 -14.26 -11.83 11.12
CA ARG A 175 -15.06 -11.71 9.88
C ARG A 175 -14.16 -11.82 8.65
N LEU A 176 -13.03 -11.11 8.61
CA LEU A 176 -12.09 -11.16 7.50
C LEU A 176 -11.55 -12.58 7.32
N ASN A 177 -11.08 -13.21 8.39
CA ASN A 177 -10.52 -14.57 8.35
C ASN A 177 -11.58 -15.67 8.08
N ALA A 178 -12.87 -15.38 8.28
CA ALA A 178 -13.97 -16.25 7.88
C ALA A 178 -14.44 -16.03 6.44
N THR A 179 -13.87 -15.05 5.75
CA THR A 179 -14.17 -14.71 4.37
C THR A 179 -13.08 -15.28 3.46
N GLY A 180 -13.41 -15.54 2.23
CA GLY A 180 -12.49 -15.92 1.16
C GLY A 180 -13.02 -15.41 -0.17
N ILE A 181 -12.28 -15.64 -1.22
CA ILE A 181 -12.74 -15.41 -2.59
C ILE A 181 -12.73 -16.73 -3.37
N VAL A 182 -13.67 -16.87 -4.28
CA VAL A 182 -13.61 -17.94 -5.30
C VAL A 182 -12.98 -17.33 -6.55
N TYR A 183 -11.81 -17.81 -6.90
CA TYR A 183 -11.08 -17.32 -8.06
C TYR A 183 -10.73 -18.47 -8.99
N ARG A 184 -11.14 -18.39 -10.24
CA ARG A 184 -10.95 -19.45 -11.28
C ARG A 184 -11.34 -20.86 -10.82
N GLY A 185 -12.36 -20.95 -9.96
CA GLY A 185 -12.92 -22.23 -9.51
C GLY A 185 -12.26 -22.85 -8.28
N HIS A 186 -11.36 -22.16 -7.61
CA HIS A 186 -10.80 -22.56 -6.32
C HIS A 186 -10.95 -21.47 -5.26
N ASP A 187 -11.02 -21.89 -4.00
CA ASP A 187 -11.18 -21.00 -2.86
C ASP A 187 -9.83 -20.48 -2.40
N ILE A 188 -9.70 -19.14 -2.29
CA ILE A 188 -8.55 -18.48 -1.68
C ILE A 188 -9.01 -17.86 -0.36
N PRO A 189 -8.55 -18.38 0.79
CA PRO A 189 -8.94 -17.85 2.09
C PRO A 189 -8.29 -16.50 2.34
N LEU A 190 -9.03 -15.58 2.97
CA LEU A 190 -8.46 -14.36 3.53
C LEU A 190 -7.77 -14.67 4.86
N GLN A 191 -6.54 -14.22 5.00
CA GLN A 191 -5.77 -14.29 6.24
C GLN A 191 -5.23 -12.92 6.59
N VAL A 192 -5.73 -12.34 7.69
CA VAL A 192 -5.40 -10.96 8.07
C VAL A 192 -4.94 -10.92 9.53
N SER A 193 -3.80 -10.29 9.76
CA SER A 193 -3.31 -9.94 11.09
C SER A 193 -3.73 -8.52 11.46
N ILE A 194 -4.12 -8.31 12.73
CA ILE A 194 -4.63 -7.02 13.22
C ILE A 194 -3.89 -6.62 14.49
N GLY A 195 -3.38 -5.38 14.50
CA GLY A 195 -2.94 -4.67 15.69
C GLY A 195 -3.92 -3.57 16.05
N VAL A 196 -4.06 -3.28 17.34
CA VAL A 196 -4.98 -2.25 17.83
C VAL A 196 -4.29 -1.41 18.89
N GLU A 197 -4.38 -0.10 18.77
CA GLU A 197 -3.84 0.86 19.73
C GLU A 197 -4.88 1.92 20.08
N PRO A 198 -5.04 2.26 21.37
CA PRO A 198 -5.89 3.36 21.78
C PRO A 198 -5.25 4.69 21.42
N TYR A 199 -6.09 5.71 21.23
CA TYR A 199 -5.64 7.10 21.14
C TYR A 199 -6.40 8.01 22.09
N GLY A 200 -5.74 9.09 22.48
CA GLY A 200 -6.25 10.13 23.35
C GLY A 200 -5.66 11.52 23.02
N PRO A 201 -5.75 12.48 23.98
CA PRO A 201 -5.39 13.87 23.75
C PRO A 201 -3.92 14.14 23.39
N ASP A 202 -3.02 13.29 23.85
CA ASP A 202 -1.57 13.52 23.75
C ASP A 202 -0.92 12.79 22.56
N ASP A 203 -1.72 12.07 21.75
CA ASP A 203 -1.20 11.29 20.63
C ASP A 203 -1.01 12.14 19.37
N ASP A 204 0.04 11.81 18.59
CA ASP A 204 0.25 12.28 17.23
C ASP A 204 0.02 11.16 16.19
N ILE A 205 -0.14 11.57 14.92
CA ILE A 205 -0.50 10.66 13.82
C ILE A 205 0.60 9.63 13.59
N ALA A 206 1.87 10.07 13.52
CA ALA A 206 2.97 9.20 13.10
C ALA A 206 3.30 8.16 14.18
N ASP A 207 3.33 8.58 15.45
CA ASP A 207 3.56 7.70 16.59
C ASP A 207 2.43 6.67 16.75
N LEU A 208 1.17 7.12 16.65
CA LEU A 208 0.01 6.25 16.78
C LEU A 208 -0.04 5.18 15.67
N ILE A 209 0.22 5.56 14.41
CA ILE A 209 0.29 4.61 13.29
C ILE A 209 1.43 3.62 13.52
N SER A 210 2.61 4.09 13.95
CA SER A 210 3.76 3.24 14.22
C SER A 210 3.49 2.22 15.33
N ARG A 211 2.83 2.62 16.43
CA ARG A 211 2.45 1.70 17.51
C ARG A 211 1.44 0.65 17.03
N ALA A 212 0.45 1.07 16.24
CA ALA A 212 -0.55 0.15 15.70
C ALA A 212 0.06 -0.87 14.72
N ASP A 213 1.00 -0.44 13.87
CA ASP A 213 1.77 -1.31 12.99
C ASP A 213 2.60 -2.32 13.80
N MET A 214 3.32 -1.87 14.82
CA MET A 214 4.07 -2.76 15.72
C MET A 214 3.16 -3.79 16.41
N ALA A 215 1.98 -3.39 16.87
CA ALA A 215 1.01 -4.29 17.47
C ALA A 215 0.53 -5.35 16.45
N MET A 216 0.27 -4.94 15.20
CA MET A 216 -0.09 -5.83 14.10
C MET A 216 1.04 -6.80 13.77
N TYR A 217 2.29 -6.32 13.66
CA TYR A 217 3.46 -7.16 13.43
C TYR A 217 3.63 -8.25 14.51
N HIS A 218 3.43 -7.90 15.79
CA HIS A 218 3.44 -8.87 16.88
C HIS A 218 2.31 -9.89 16.77
N ALA A 219 1.13 -9.49 16.32
CA ALA A 219 0.01 -10.41 16.08
C ALA A 219 0.34 -11.38 14.93
N LYS A 220 0.89 -10.89 13.84
CA LYS A 220 1.34 -11.67 12.67
C LYS A 220 2.38 -12.73 13.06
N ARG A 221 3.41 -12.34 13.81
CA ARG A 221 4.43 -13.28 14.29
C ARG A 221 3.88 -14.37 15.19
N ARG A 222 2.98 -14.03 16.11
CA ARG A 222 2.34 -15.03 16.99
C ARG A 222 1.52 -16.05 16.20
N ARG A 223 0.81 -15.60 15.16
CA ARG A 223 0.04 -16.48 14.28
C ARG A 223 0.94 -17.45 13.51
N GLN A 224 2.01 -16.97 12.91
CA GLN A 224 2.99 -17.79 12.19
C GLN A 224 3.66 -18.82 13.12
N SER A 225 4.02 -18.43 14.34
CA SER A 225 4.59 -19.34 15.33
C SER A 225 3.60 -20.41 15.80
N GLY A 226 2.30 -20.08 15.93
CA GLY A 226 1.23 -21.02 16.28
C GLY A 226 0.98 -22.05 15.17
N LEU A 227 1.06 -21.64 13.89
CA LEU A 227 0.92 -22.54 12.74
C LEU A 227 2.10 -23.51 12.63
N MET A 228 3.33 -23.12 12.99
CA MET A 228 4.48 -24.03 13.01
C MET A 228 4.36 -25.12 14.08
N HIS A 229 3.68 -24.87 15.21
CA HIS A 229 3.48 -25.88 16.27
C HIS A 229 2.43 -26.93 15.88
N THR A 230 1.39 -26.54 15.15
CA THR A 230 0.34 -27.47 14.69
C THR A 230 0.73 -28.31 13.47
N ALA A 231 1.77 -27.93 12.73
CA ALA A 231 2.29 -28.69 11.58
C ALA A 231 3.38 -29.72 11.97
N ALA A 232 3.78 -29.74 13.25
CA ALA A 232 4.83 -30.63 13.78
C ALA A 232 4.28 -31.78 14.66
N GLU A 233 2.96 -31.88 14.80
CA GLU A 233 2.25 -33.02 15.40
C GLU A 233 1.59 -33.88 14.29
#